data_b12f417225896519062896e4523e63a7
#
_entry.id   b12f417225896519062896e4523e63a7
#
_cell.length_a   1.000
_cell.length_b   1.000
_cell.length_c   1.000
_cell.angle_alpha   90.00
_cell.angle_beta   90.00
_cell.angle_gamma   90.00
#
_symmetry.space_group_name_H-M   'P 1'
#
loop_
_entity.id
_entity.type
_entity.pdbx_description
1 polymer ?
#
loop_
_entity_poly.entity_id
_entity_poly.type
_entity_poly.pdbx_seq_one_letter_code
_entity_poly.pdbx_strand_id
1 'polypeptide(L)'
;MWGGKRVSVVLMTYAERDSIRAVIEGFFGTGVVDEVLVVNNNAQAGTAEEIAKTKARQVFEPRQGYGHATRRGLLEASGELIVLAEPDGTFVPEDIRKLLVYSDECDAVLGTRTTRELIWHGANMEWFLRWGNWAVAKLIEVLFNTSHLSDVGCTYRLFGRKAARRVAETMTVGGSHAGAEILLLTIVSGTRFVEVPVNYLPRVGISSVTGEPLKAVAVGLQMILLILRFRRRAPRRMPRPAALGLDHPPTSEDAHERVEL
;
A
#
# COMPACT_ATOMS: atom_id res chain seq x y z
N MET A 1 16.30 0.52 -9.65
CA MET A 1 15.41 0.31 -10.83
C MET A 1 14.95 -1.13 -10.88
N TRP A 2 13.72 -1.36 -11.34
CA TRP A 2 13.13 -2.69 -11.50
C TRP A 2 12.54 -2.82 -12.92
N GLY A 3 13.01 -3.78 -13.71
CA GLY A 3 12.57 -3.95 -15.11
C GLY A 3 12.71 -2.69 -15.98
N GLY A 4 13.72 -1.88 -15.75
CA GLY A 4 13.91 -0.59 -16.43
C GLY A 4 13.07 0.57 -15.88
N LYS A 5 12.14 0.34 -14.92
CA LYS A 5 11.28 1.34 -14.31
C LYS A 5 11.90 1.90 -13.02
N ARG A 6 11.77 3.18 -12.79
CA ARG A 6 12.19 3.82 -11.54
C ARG A 6 11.22 3.50 -10.41
N VAL A 7 11.77 3.18 -9.23
CA VAL A 7 11.02 2.82 -8.02
C VAL A 7 11.16 3.92 -6.98
N SER A 8 10.04 4.50 -6.57
CA SER A 8 9.96 5.45 -5.44
C SER A 8 9.29 4.77 -4.24
N VAL A 9 9.87 4.91 -3.07
CA VAL A 9 9.23 4.59 -1.79
C VAL A 9 8.77 5.87 -1.12
N VAL A 10 7.51 5.92 -0.74
CA VAL A 10 6.89 7.05 -0.03
C VAL A 10 6.69 6.66 1.43
N LEU A 11 7.29 7.41 2.33
CA LEU A 11 7.22 7.26 3.77
C LEU A 11 6.50 8.48 4.37
N MET A 12 5.36 8.27 5.04
CA MET A 12 4.64 9.32 5.75
C MET A 12 5.08 9.32 7.21
N THR A 13 5.63 10.45 7.72
CA THR A 13 6.15 10.49 9.09
C THR A 13 5.47 11.53 9.95
N TYR A 14 5.24 11.15 11.22
CA TYR A 14 4.70 11.97 12.30
C TYR A 14 5.45 11.74 13.62
N ALA A 15 5.58 10.52 14.11
CA ALA A 15 6.17 10.17 15.40
C ALA A 15 7.29 9.12 15.31
N GLU A 16 7.92 8.98 14.15
CA GLU A 16 8.86 7.89 13.85
C GLU A 16 10.32 8.37 13.76
N ARG A 17 10.70 9.39 14.58
CA ARG A 17 12.08 9.92 14.62
C ARG A 17 13.13 8.82 14.81
N ASP A 18 12.85 7.87 15.70
CA ASP A 18 13.86 6.90 16.14
C ASP A 18 14.04 5.74 15.17
N SER A 19 13.12 5.56 14.22
CA SER A 19 13.15 4.50 13.20
C SER A 19 13.37 5.00 11.77
N ILE A 20 13.00 6.26 11.48
CA ILE A 20 12.93 6.79 10.11
C ILE A 20 14.24 6.61 9.33
N ARG A 21 15.38 6.90 9.96
CA ARG A 21 16.70 6.80 9.33
C ARG A 21 17.02 5.36 8.91
N ALA A 22 16.85 4.41 9.82
CA ALA A 22 17.12 3.01 9.57
C ALA A 22 16.22 2.45 8.46
N VAL A 23 14.94 2.85 8.44
CA VAL A 23 13.99 2.45 7.39
C VAL A 23 14.39 3.01 6.03
N ILE A 24 14.77 4.29 5.95
CA ILE A 24 15.27 4.91 4.70
C ILE A 24 16.50 4.17 4.18
N GLU A 25 17.51 3.96 5.04
CA GLU A 25 18.75 3.26 4.71
C GLU A 25 18.45 1.81 4.28
N GLY A 26 17.53 1.12 4.95
CA GLY A 26 17.07 -0.20 4.59
C GLY A 26 16.47 -0.27 3.18
N PHE A 27 15.58 0.66 2.82
CA PHE A 27 15.01 0.70 1.47
C PHE A 27 16.08 0.95 0.39
N PHE A 28 16.99 1.90 0.59
CA PHE A 28 18.11 2.08 -0.34
C PHE A 28 19.03 0.85 -0.40
N GLY A 29 19.24 0.17 0.73
CA GLY A 29 20.03 -1.05 0.84
C GLY A 29 19.52 -2.21 -0.01
N THR A 30 18.23 -2.24 -0.35
CA THR A 30 17.67 -3.25 -1.25
C THR A 30 18.26 -3.22 -2.66
N GLY A 31 18.84 -2.10 -3.08
CA GLY A 31 19.41 -1.90 -4.41
C GLY A 31 18.41 -1.75 -5.56
N VAL A 32 17.10 -1.84 -5.28
CA VAL A 32 16.04 -1.67 -6.31
C VAL A 32 15.31 -0.33 -6.22
N VAL A 33 15.50 0.42 -5.12
CA VAL A 33 14.86 1.71 -4.86
C VAL A 33 15.72 2.85 -5.41
N ASP A 34 15.13 3.71 -6.23
CA ASP A 34 15.79 4.87 -6.84
C ASP A 34 15.52 6.15 -6.06
N GLU A 35 14.38 6.24 -5.38
CA GLU A 35 13.97 7.40 -4.59
C GLU A 35 13.29 6.93 -3.30
N VAL A 36 13.68 7.52 -2.18
CA VAL A 36 12.87 7.52 -0.96
C VAL A 36 12.37 8.95 -0.75
N LEU A 37 11.06 9.12 -0.81
CA LEU A 37 10.37 10.37 -0.56
C LEU A 37 9.73 10.33 0.81
N VAL A 38 10.18 11.18 1.71
CA VAL A 38 9.58 11.33 3.04
C VAL A 38 8.62 12.51 3.05
N VAL A 39 7.37 12.24 3.41
CA VAL A 39 6.37 13.29 3.63
C VAL A 39 6.33 13.61 5.12
N ASN A 40 6.91 14.74 5.48
CA ASN A 40 6.86 15.26 6.84
C ASN A 40 5.47 15.88 7.08
N ASN A 41 4.69 15.24 7.96
CA ASN A 41 3.34 15.70 8.28
C ASN A 41 3.27 16.21 9.72
N ASN A 42 3.95 17.33 9.99
CA ASN A 42 4.16 17.90 11.31
C ASN A 42 4.86 16.89 12.25
N ALA A 43 5.93 16.30 11.76
CA ALA A 43 6.66 15.26 12.47
C ALA A 43 7.32 15.76 13.75
N GLN A 44 7.53 14.84 14.68
CA GLN A 44 8.22 15.06 15.94
C GLN A 44 9.56 15.78 15.72
N ALA A 45 9.91 16.70 16.64
CA ALA A 45 11.19 17.41 16.60
C ALA A 45 12.39 16.44 16.51
N GLY A 46 13.37 16.77 15.68
CA GLY A 46 14.52 15.91 15.37
C GLY A 46 14.32 14.96 14.21
N THR A 47 13.08 14.75 13.73
CA THR A 47 12.81 13.84 12.58
C THR A 47 13.42 14.38 11.28
N ALA A 48 13.32 15.67 11.03
CA ALA A 48 13.87 16.30 9.82
C ALA A 48 15.40 16.17 9.78
N GLU A 49 16.06 16.28 10.92
CA GLU A 49 17.50 16.11 11.08
C GLU A 49 17.94 14.67 10.82
N GLU A 50 17.17 13.67 11.26
CA GLU A 50 17.47 12.27 10.93
C GLU A 50 17.30 11.97 9.44
N ILE A 51 16.28 12.53 8.79
CA ILE A 51 16.08 12.42 7.33
C ILE A 51 17.24 13.07 6.58
N ALA A 52 17.69 14.26 7.00
CA ALA A 52 18.79 15.00 6.36
C ALA A 52 20.15 14.27 6.38
N LYS A 53 20.33 13.27 7.27
CA LYS A 53 21.52 12.40 7.29
C LYS A 53 21.50 11.31 6.22
N THR A 54 20.42 11.21 5.45
CA THR A 54 20.20 10.19 4.42
C THR A 54 20.15 10.81 3.02
N LYS A 55 19.98 9.96 1.98
CA LYS A 55 19.76 10.40 0.59
C LYS A 55 18.28 10.65 0.28
N ALA A 56 17.38 10.56 1.26
CA ALA A 56 15.95 10.73 1.04
C ALA A 56 15.61 12.19 0.70
N ARG A 57 14.64 12.36 -0.19
CA ARG A 57 14.02 13.66 -0.46
C ARG A 57 12.88 13.88 0.53
N GLN A 58 12.84 15.05 1.17
CA GLN A 58 11.76 15.41 2.08
C GLN A 58 10.83 16.45 1.45
N VAL A 59 9.53 16.29 1.66
CA VAL A 59 8.49 17.30 1.38
C VAL A 59 7.63 17.50 2.62
N PHE A 60 7.02 18.68 2.74
CA PHE A 60 6.19 19.01 3.88
C PHE A 60 4.71 19.08 3.51
N GLU A 61 3.84 18.40 4.27
CA GLU A 61 2.38 18.50 4.16
C GLU A 61 1.82 19.14 5.45
N PRO A 62 1.36 20.39 5.38
CA PRO A 62 0.90 21.12 6.58
C PRO A 62 -0.42 20.58 7.15
N ARG A 63 -1.28 20.01 6.32
CA ARG A 63 -2.55 19.46 6.79
C ARG A 63 -2.31 18.15 7.52
N GLN A 64 -2.55 18.15 8.82
CA GLN A 64 -2.35 16.95 9.65
C GLN A 64 -3.26 15.81 9.22
N GLY A 65 -2.67 14.62 9.02
CA GLY A 65 -3.39 13.37 8.78
C GLY A 65 -2.74 12.48 7.75
N TYR A 66 -2.80 11.18 8.02
CA TYR A 66 -2.21 10.12 7.20
C TYR A 66 -2.64 10.22 5.72
N GLY A 67 -3.94 10.47 5.45
CA GLY A 67 -4.45 10.59 4.09
C GLY A 67 -3.91 11.81 3.35
N HIS A 68 -3.75 12.95 4.02
CA HIS A 68 -3.15 14.13 3.40
C HIS A 68 -1.68 13.88 3.04
N ALA A 69 -0.91 13.28 3.95
CA ALA A 69 0.48 12.93 3.71
C ALA A 69 0.62 11.91 2.58
N THR A 70 -0.21 10.86 2.57
CA THR A 70 -0.22 9.85 1.51
C THR A 70 -0.54 10.46 0.15
N ARG A 71 -1.58 11.30 0.07
CA ARG A 71 -1.94 12.00 -1.16
C ARG A 71 -0.79 12.84 -1.69
N ARG A 72 -0.12 13.61 -0.81
CA ARG A 72 1.05 14.42 -1.16
C ARG A 72 2.16 13.54 -1.72
N GLY A 73 2.47 12.44 -1.06
CA GLY A 73 3.52 11.52 -1.48
C GLY A 73 3.26 10.86 -2.83
N LEU A 74 2.03 10.40 -3.09
CA LEU A 74 1.64 9.80 -4.37
C LEU A 74 1.76 10.80 -5.54
N LEU A 75 1.51 12.09 -5.30
CA LEU A 75 1.62 13.14 -6.33
C LEU A 75 3.07 13.58 -6.58
N GLU A 76 3.90 13.59 -5.54
CA GLU A 76 5.27 14.11 -5.59
C GLU A 76 6.32 13.05 -5.95
N ALA A 77 6.03 11.76 -5.79
CA ALA A 77 6.95 10.68 -6.12
C ALA A 77 7.33 10.69 -7.60
N SER A 78 8.61 10.51 -7.90
CA SER A 78 9.15 10.62 -9.26
C SER A 78 9.23 9.28 -10.02
N GLY A 79 9.10 8.13 -9.33
CA GLY A 79 9.18 6.78 -9.92
C GLY A 79 7.95 6.39 -10.73
N GLU A 80 8.11 5.43 -11.63
CA GLU A 80 7.02 4.81 -12.39
C GLU A 80 6.28 3.78 -11.54
N LEU A 81 6.98 3.19 -10.58
CA LEU A 81 6.46 2.32 -9.55
C LEU A 81 6.58 3.06 -8.21
N ILE A 82 5.46 3.24 -7.53
CA ILE A 82 5.37 4.01 -6.29
C ILE A 82 4.92 3.08 -5.17
N VAL A 83 5.76 2.91 -4.18
CA VAL A 83 5.51 2.06 -3.02
C VAL A 83 5.21 2.92 -1.81
N LEU A 84 4.08 2.71 -1.18
CA LEU A 84 3.75 3.28 0.13
C LEU A 84 4.26 2.34 1.22
N ALA A 85 4.88 2.88 2.25
CA ALA A 85 5.28 2.15 3.45
C ALA A 85 5.24 3.06 4.69
N GLU A 86 5.27 2.46 5.88
CA GLU A 86 5.39 3.20 7.14
C GLU A 86 6.84 3.22 7.62
N PRO A 87 7.33 4.35 8.18
CA PRO A 87 8.70 4.46 8.65
C PRO A 87 8.92 3.96 10.09
N ASP A 88 8.02 3.14 10.62
CA ASP A 88 8.00 2.66 12.01
C ASP A 88 8.73 1.32 12.21
N GLY A 89 9.37 0.79 11.15
CA GLY A 89 10.10 -0.47 11.18
C GLY A 89 9.22 -1.73 11.13
N THR A 90 7.90 -1.61 10.96
CA THR A 90 7.01 -2.78 10.90
C THR A 90 7.12 -3.58 9.61
N PHE A 91 7.57 -2.98 8.52
CA PHE A 91 7.78 -3.66 7.24
C PHE A 91 9.26 -3.92 6.96
N VAL A 92 9.55 -5.12 6.47
CA VAL A 92 10.88 -5.49 5.99
C VAL A 92 11.12 -4.85 4.63
N PRO A 93 12.16 -4.00 4.47
CA PRO A 93 12.43 -3.34 3.19
C PRO A 93 12.61 -4.31 2.02
N GLU A 94 13.22 -5.47 2.22
CA GLU A 94 13.43 -6.51 1.20
C GLU A 94 12.14 -7.07 0.62
N ASP A 95 11.03 -7.02 1.37
CA ASP A 95 9.71 -7.44 0.91
C ASP A 95 9.18 -6.57 -0.25
N ILE A 96 9.80 -5.42 -0.50
CA ILE A 96 9.51 -4.62 -1.72
C ILE A 96 9.61 -5.47 -2.99
N ARG A 97 10.53 -6.45 -3.01
CA ARG A 97 10.70 -7.35 -4.17
C ARG A 97 9.47 -8.21 -4.41
N LYS A 98 8.76 -8.64 -3.34
CA LYS A 98 7.51 -9.39 -3.44
C LYS A 98 6.43 -8.58 -4.16
N LEU A 99 6.37 -7.26 -3.87
CA LEU A 99 5.43 -6.37 -4.54
C LEU A 99 5.84 -6.10 -5.99
N LEU A 100 7.14 -5.89 -6.22
CA LEU A 100 7.68 -5.56 -7.53
C LEU A 100 7.50 -6.69 -8.56
N VAL A 101 7.56 -7.96 -8.15
CA VAL A 101 7.39 -9.13 -9.04
C VAL A 101 6.08 -9.06 -9.82
N TYR A 102 5.00 -8.58 -9.20
CA TYR A 102 3.69 -8.48 -9.84
C TYR A 102 3.44 -7.16 -10.58
N SER A 103 4.42 -6.25 -10.62
CA SER A 103 4.24 -4.90 -11.18
C SER A 103 4.07 -4.85 -12.70
N ASP A 104 4.41 -5.91 -13.41
CA ASP A 104 4.21 -6.03 -14.86
C ASP A 104 2.81 -6.58 -15.19
N GLU A 105 2.20 -7.33 -14.28
CA GLU A 105 0.89 -7.95 -14.45
C GLU A 105 -0.25 -7.14 -13.84
N CYS A 106 0.04 -6.39 -12.75
CA CYS A 106 -0.94 -5.64 -11.98
C CYS A 106 -0.57 -4.17 -11.86
N ASP A 107 -1.59 -3.31 -11.95
CA ASP A 107 -1.43 -1.86 -11.78
C ASP A 107 -1.27 -1.44 -10.31
N ALA A 108 -1.67 -2.34 -9.37
CA ALA A 108 -1.47 -2.20 -7.95
C ALA A 108 -1.16 -3.55 -7.29
N VAL A 109 -0.30 -3.56 -6.28
CA VAL A 109 0.01 -4.74 -5.46
C VAL A 109 -0.15 -4.36 -4.00
N LEU A 110 -0.97 -5.10 -3.28
CA LEU A 110 -1.34 -4.81 -1.89
C LEU A 110 -0.65 -5.81 -0.97
N GLY A 111 0.06 -5.34 0.02
CA GLY A 111 0.58 -6.23 1.06
C GLY A 111 -0.53 -6.75 1.96
N THR A 112 -0.37 -7.97 2.50
CA THR A 112 -1.23 -8.50 3.56
C THR A 112 -0.40 -9.04 4.72
N ARG A 113 -0.85 -8.78 5.96
CA ARG A 113 -0.25 -9.21 7.23
C ARG A 113 -1.05 -10.33 7.89
N THR A 114 -1.89 -11.03 7.15
CA THR A 114 -2.77 -12.07 7.71
C THR A 114 -2.13 -13.46 7.73
N THR A 115 -1.01 -13.64 7.01
CA THR A 115 -0.26 -14.91 6.97
C THR A 115 0.52 -15.10 8.26
N ARG A 116 0.16 -16.11 9.06
CA ARG A 116 0.68 -16.33 10.41
C ARG A 116 2.20 -16.50 10.46
N GLU A 117 2.74 -17.17 9.47
CA GLU A 117 4.17 -17.51 9.34
C GLU A 117 5.05 -16.27 9.10
N LEU A 118 4.45 -15.17 8.66
CA LEU A 118 5.13 -13.90 8.38
C LEU A 118 4.89 -12.82 9.43
N ILE A 119 4.11 -13.13 10.48
CA ILE A 119 3.91 -12.25 11.63
C ILE A 119 4.97 -12.61 12.68
N TRP A 120 5.91 -11.69 12.89
CA TRP A 120 7.02 -11.91 13.81
C TRP A 120 6.55 -11.79 15.27
N HIS A 121 7.25 -12.50 16.14
CA HIS A 121 6.93 -12.47 17.58
C HIS A 121 7.03 -11.03 18.12
N GLY A 122 5.99 -10.59 18.86
CA GLY A 122 5.89 -9.23 19.37
C GLY A 122 5.32 -8.19 18.40
N ALA A 123 5.01 -8.56 17.14
CA ALA A 123 4.28 -7.66 16.23
C ALA A 123 2.87 -7.38 16.77
N ASN A 124 2.44 -6.11 16.70
CA ASN A 124 1.14 -5.67 17.20
C ASN A 124 -0.01 -6.04 16.25
N MET A 125 -0.16 -7.35 15.98
CA MET A 125 -1.21 -7.92 15.15
C MET A 125 -1.99 -8.95 15.98
N GLU A 126 -2.56 -8.48 17.10
CA GLU A 126 -3.39 -9.31 17.95
C GLU A 126 -4.55 -9.94 17.16
N TRP A 127 -5.03 -11.09 17.63
CA TRP A 127 -6.08 -11.85 16.96
C TRP A 127 -7.32 -11.01 16.62
N PHE A 128 -7.69 -10.07 17.50
CA PHE A 128 -8.83 -9.17 17.31
C PHE A 128 -8.65 -8.23 16.09
N LEU A 129 -7.48 -7.60 15.96
CA LEU A 129 -7.17 -6.72 14.83
C LEU A 129 -7.11 -7.51 13.52
N ARG A 130 -6.55 -8.71 13.56
CA ARG A 130 -6.49 -9.58 12.39
C ARG A 130 -7.89 -10.01 11.93
N TRP A 131 -8.74 -10.45 12.86
CA TRP A 131 -10.13 -10.80 12.56
C TRP A 131 -10.94 -9.60 12.08
N GLY A 132 -10.78 -8.43 12.69
CA GLY A 132 -11.42 -7.19 12.27
C GLY A 132 -11.04 -6.81 10.85
N ASN A 133 -9.75 -6.79 10.52
CA ASN A 133 -9.27 -6.52 9.17
C ASN A 133 -9.81 -7.54 8.15
N TRP A 134 -9.78 -8.83 8.50
CA TRP A 134 -10.32 -9.89 7.65
C TRP A 134 -11.82 -9.73 7.41
N ALA A 135 -12.61 -9.48 8.45
CA ALA A 135 -14.05 -9.29 8.32
C ALA A 135 -14.43 -8.11 7.43
N VAL A 136 -13.71 -6.97 7.60
CA VAL A 136 -13.90 -5.79 6.74
C VAL A 136 -13.45 -6.08 5.31
N ALA A 137 -12.37 -6.83 5.11
CA ALA A 137 -11.93 -7.26 3.78
C ALA A 137 -12.99 -8.12 3.09
N LYS A 138 -13.59 -9.10 3.79
CA LYS A 138 -14.68 -9.93 3.25
C LYS A 138 -15.95 -9.13 2.96
N LEU A 139 -16.26 -8.13 3.78
CA LEU A 139 -17.35 -7.22 3.50
C LEU A 139 -17.14 -6.46 2.17
N ILE A 140 -15.93 -5.95 1.92
CA ILE A 140 -15.58 -5.29 0.66
C ILE A 140 -15.67 -6.29 -0.50
N GLU A 141 -15.10 -7.47 -0.36
CA GLU A 141 -15.09 -8.52 -1.37
C GLU A 141 -16.51 -8.86 -1.84
N VAL A 142 -17.43 -9.06 -0.88
CA VAL A 142 -18.84 -9.35 -1.18
C VAL A 142 -19.58 -8.15 -1.79
N LEU A 143 -19.43 -6.96 -1.20
CA LEU A 143 -20.16 -5.78 -1.65
C LEU A 143 -19.72 -5.31 -3.03
N PHE A 144 -18.45 -5.46 -3.38
CA PHE A 144 -17.89 -4.96 -4.64
C PHE A 144 -17.62 -6.07 -5.65
N ASN A 145 -17.85 -7.34 -5.29
CA ASN A 145 -17.55 -8.51 -6.14
C ASN A 145 -16.14 -8.42 -6.73
N THR A 146 -15.16 -8.21 -5.87
CA THR A 146 -13.76 -7.99 -6.23
C THR A 146 -12.90 -9.22 -5.97
N SER A 147 -11.63 -9.15 -6.34
CA SER A 147 -10.63 -10.18 -6.06
C SER A 147 -10.50 -10.46 -4.57
N HIS A 148 -9.87 -11.58 -4.22
CA HIS A 148 -9.63 -11.97 -2.84
C HIS A 148 -8.91 -10.87 -2.05
N LEU A 149 -9.43 -10.58 -0.86
CA LEU A 149 -8.89 -9.62 0.09
C LEU A 149 -8.82 -10.25 1.48
N SER A 150 -7.76 -9.94 2.20
CA SER A 150 -7.56 -10.43 3.57
C SER A 150 -7.15 -9.35 4.57
N ASP A 151 -6.59 -8.22 4.11
CA ASP A 151 -6.11 -7.14 4.99
C ASP A 151 -6.39 -5.75 4.43
N VAL A 152 -7.41 -5.07 4.95
CA VAL A 152 -7.74 -3.68 4.59
C VAL A 152 -6.74 -2.67 5.17
N GLY A 153 -6.13 -3.02 6.31
CA GLY A 153 -5.28 -2.11 7.08
C GLY A 153 -3.82 -2.08 6.66
N CYS A 154 -3.37 -2.97 5.77
CA CYS A 154 -1.98 -2.96 5.34
C CYS A 154 -1.66 -1.73 4.51
N THR A 155 -0.62 -1.02 4.89
CA THR A 155 -0.17 0.21 4.22
C THR A 155 0.99 -0.04 3.25
N TYR A 156 1.59 -1.22 3.25
CA TYR A 156 2.64 -1.60 2.30
C TYR A 156 2.01 -1.95 0.96
N ARG A 157 2.01 -0.99 0.04
CA ARG A 157 1.30 -1.09 -1.25
C ARG A 157 2.14 -0.52 -2.37
N LEU A 158 2.12 -1.18 -3.52
CA LEU A 158 2.72 -0.69 -4.76
C LEU A 158 1.62 -0.23 -5.71
N PHE A 159 1.88 0.86 -6.40
CA PHE A 159 1.05 1.38 -7.48
C PHE A 159 1.92 1.75 -8.69
N GLY A 160 1.48 1.39 -9.88
CA GLY A 160 1.97 2.03 -11.09
C GLY A 160 1.58 3.52 -11.11
N ARG A 161 2.38 4.39 -11.71
CA ARG A 161 2.18 5.85 -11.71
C ARG A 161 0.76 6.28 -12.08
N LYS A 162 0.16 5.67 -13.10
CA LYS A 162 -1.20 6.04 -13.54
C LYS A 162 -2.23 5.73 -12.46
N ALA A 163 -2.13 4.57 -11.82
CA ALA A 163 -3.02 4.16 -10.73
C ALA A 163 -2.81 5.06 -9.49
N ALA A 164 -1.55 5.31 -9.10
CA ALA A 164 -1.19 6.21 -8.01
C ALA A 164 -1.78 7.60 -8.17
N ARG A 165 -1.63 8.19 -9.37
CA ARG A 165 -2.15 9.52 -9.68
C ARG A 165 -3.67 9.57 -9.62
N ARG A 166 -4.36 8.57 -10.22
CA ARG A 166 -5.83 8.46 -10.17
C ARG A 166 -6.34 8.38 -8.73
N VAL A 167 -5.71 7.56 -7.91
CA VAL A 167 -6.04 7.44 -6.48
C VAL A 167 -5.84 8.79 -5.80
N ALA A 168 -4.66 9.42 -5.94
CA ALA A 168 -4.33 10.68 -5.28
C ALA A 168 -5.25 11.83 -5.67
N GLU A 169 -5.64 11.94 -6.94
CA GLU A 169 -6.55 12.98 -7.45
C GLU A 169 -7.98 12.81 -6.91
N THR A 170 -8.38 11.57 -6.57
CA THR A 170 -9.74 11.24 -6.15
C THR A 170 -9.90 11.15 -4.62
N MET A 171 -8.80 10.95 -3.88
CA MET A 171 -8.80 10.86 -2.41
C MET A 171 -9.42 12.10 -1.76
N THR A 172 -10.29 11.85 -0.80
CA THR A 172 -10.99 12.88 0.00
C THR A 172 -10.72 12.74 1.51
N VAL A 173 -10.38 11.55 1.97
CA VAL A 173 -10.13 11.24 3.38
C VAL A 173 -8.74 11.71 3.78
N GLY A 174 -8.65 12.65 4.73
CA GLY A 174 -7.37 13.12 5.27
C GLY A 174 -6.84 12.32 6.46
N GLY A 175 -7.69 11.59 7.17
CA GLY A 175 -7.37 10.89 8.42
C GLY A 175 -6.85 9.47 8.25
N SER A 176 -6.81 8.72 9.37
CA SER A 176 -6.20 7.38 9.47
C SER A 176 -6.93 6.30 8.66
N HIS A 177 -8.23 6.47 8.37
CA HIS A 177 -8.99 5.52 7.54
C HIS A 177 -8.81 5.73 6.02
N ALA A 178 -7.89 6.62 5.60
CA ALA A 178 -7.53 6.80 4.19
C ALA A 178 -7.01 5.53 3.52
N GLY A 179 -6.39 4.61 4.27
CA GLY A 179 -5.97 3.30 3.74
C GLY A 179 -7.13 2.49 3.16
N ALA A 180 -8.31 2.55 3.79
CA ALA A 180 -9.53 1.94 3.26
C ALA A 180 -10.07 2.69 2.03
N GLU A 181 -10.01 4.03 2.00
CA GLU A 181 -10.38 4.80 0.81
C GLU A 181 -9.51 4.46 -0.39
N ILE A 182 -8.19 4.38 -0.21
CA ILE A 182 -7.25 3.99 -1.27
C ILE A 182 -7.62 2.62 -1.87
N LEU A 183 -7.92 1.63 -1.01
CA LEU A 183 -8.37 0.32 -1.47
C LEU A 183 -9.67 0.41 -2.25
N LEU A 184 -10.67 1.12 -1.73
CA LEU A 184 -11.96 1.30 -2.40
C LEU A 184 -11.82 2.02 -3.75
N LEU A 185 -10.98 3.07 -3.82
CA LEU A 185 -10.68 3.77 -5.06
C LEU A 185 -10.00 2.85 -6.08
N THR A 186 -9.07 2.00 -5.63
CA THR A 186 -8.43 0.99 -6.48
C THR A 186 -9.46 0.04 -7.09
N ILE A 187 -10.41 -0.45 -6.27
CA ILE A 187 -11.47 -1.37 -6.70
C ILE A 187 -12.44 -0.69 -7.67
N VAL A 188 -13.00 0.46 -7.29
CA VAL A 188 -14.05 1.12 -8.09
C VAL A 188 -13.53 1.71 -9.39
N SER A 189 -12.23 1.98 -9.49
CA SER A 189 -11.59 2.42 -10.74
C SER A 189 -11.30 1.28 -11.72
N GLY A 190 -11.55 0.03 -11.34
CA GLY A 190 -11.23 -1.15 -12.15
C GLY A 190 -9.72 -1.40 -12.29
N THR A 191 -8.92 -0.89 -11.36
CA THR A 191 -7.48 -1.14 -11.32
C THR A 191 -7.22 -2.63 -11.05
N ARG A 192 -6.37 -3.26 -11.85
CA ARG A 192 -5.94 -4.65 -11.60
C ARG A 192 -5.04 -4.68 -10.38
N PHE A 193 -5.37 -5.54 -9.43
CA PHE A 193 -4.56 -5.70 -8.23
C PHE A 193 -4.49 -7.15 -7.75
N VAL A 194 -3.47 -7.42 -6.94
CA VAL A 194 -3.26 -8.68 -6.22
C VAL A 194 -2.85 -8.39 -4.79
N GLU A 195 -3.23 -9.26 -3.84
CA GLU A 195 -2.69 -9.27 -2.48
C GLU A 195 -1.48 -10.20 -2.39
N VAL A 196 -0.42 -9.73 -1.72
CA VAL A 196 0.84 -10.47 -1.53
C VAL A 196 1.21 -10.48 -0.04
N PRO A 197 1.52 -11.64 0.54
CA PRO A 197 1.89 -11.71 1.95
C PRO A 197 3.26 -11.07 2.20
N VAL A 198 3.32 -10.21 3.22
CA VAL A 198 4.53 -9.50 3.65
C VAL A 198 4.87 -9.83 5.09
N ASN A 199 6.16 -9.72 5.44
CA ASN A 199 6.60 -9.82 6.83
C ASN A 199 6.10 -8.63 7.64
N TYR A 200 5.70 -8.88 8.88
CA TYR A 200 5.25 -7.86 9.79
C TYR A 200 5.98 -7.98 11.14
N LEU A 201 6.74 -6.94 11.46
CA LEU A 201 7.64 -6.87 12.60
C LEU A 201 7.02 -6.06 13.75
N PRO A 202 7.59 -6.17 14.97
CA PRO A 202 7.27 -5.24 16.05
C PRO A 202 7.57 -3.80 15.65
N ARG A 203 6.65 -2.89 15.99
CA ARG A 203 6.80 -1.45 15.75
C ARG A 203 7.87 -0.85 16.65
N VAL A 204 8.65 0.07 16.12
CA VAL A 204 9.48 0.98 16.91
C VAL A 204 8.61 2.18 17.30
N GLY A 205 8.44 2.43 18.61
CA GLY A 205 7.57 3.50 19.10
C GLY A 205 6.12 3.10 19.35
N ILE A 206 5.26 4.10 19.60
CA ILE A 206 3.85 3.92 20.02
C ILE A 206 2.92 4.19 18.82
N SER A 207 1.96 3.30 18.60
CA SER A 207 0.93 3.51 17.57
C SER A 207 -0.06 4.60 17.98
N SER A 208 -0.32 5.55 17.09
CA SER A 208 -1.33 6.58 17.29
C SER A 208 -2.79 6.07 17.21
N VAL A 209 -3.01 4.89 16.64
CA VAL A 209 -4.35 4.32 16.41
C VAL A 209 -4.59 3.05 17.21
N THR A 210 -3.67 2.08 17.14
CA THR A 210 -3.88 0.74 17.74
C THR A 210 -3.50 0.67 19.23
N GLY A 211 -2.90 1.72 19.79
CA GLY A 211 -2.59 1.81 21.22
C GLY A 211 -3.81 2.03 22.13
N GLU A 212 -4.98 2.41 21.56
CA GLU A 212 -6.21 2.68 22.32
C GLU A 212 -7.39 1.91 21.68
N PRO A 213 -7.99 0.93 22.38
CA PRO A 213 -9.07 0.10 21.82
C PRO A 213 -10.27 0.90 21.31
N LEU A 214 -10.68 1.95 22.01
CA LEU A 214 -11.79 2.83 21.60
C LEU A 214 -11.51 3.57 20.30
N LYS A 215 -10.28 4.03 20.09
CA LYS A 215 -9.88 4.66 18.82
C LYS A 215 -9.88 3.64 17.67
N ALA A 216 -9.42 2.42 17.93
CA ALA A 216 -9.44 1.36 16.92
C ALA A 216 -10.87 1.02 16.49
N VAL A 217 -11.82 0.91 17.42
CA VAL A 217 -13.25 0.69 17.13
C VAL A 217 -13.83 1.88 16.35
N ALA A 218 -13.53 3.11 16.74
CA ALA A 218 -14.02 4.30 16.04
C ALA A 218 -13.52 4.36 14.59
N VAL A 219 -12.24 4.04 14.36
CA VAL A 219 -11.68 3.95 13.00
C VAL A 219 -12.35 2.82 12.21
N GLY A 220 -12.59 1.66 12.82
CA GLY A 220 -13.33 0.56 12.20
C GLY A 220 -14.74 0.95 11.75
N LEU A 221 -15.48 1.67 12.58
CA LEU A 221 -16.81 2.20 12.24
C LEU A 221 -16.74 3.22 11.08
N GLN A 222 -15.75 4.12 11.10
CA GLN A 222 -15.52 5.06 10.00
C GLN A 222 -15.24 4.33 8.69
N MET A 223 -14.47 3.23 8.72
CA MET A 223 -14.19 2.40 7.56
C MET A 223 -15.47 1.75 7.03
N ILE A 224 -16.31 1.19 7.90
CA ILE A 224 -17.60 0.57 7.48
C ILE A 224 -18.52 1.61 6.85
N LEU A 225 -18.68 2.79 7.47
CA LEU A 225 -19.47 3.88 6.90
C LEU A 225 -18.93 4.33 5.55
N LEU A 226 -17.62 4.41 5.40
CA LEU A 226 -16.98 4.74 4.13
C LEU A 226 -17.29 3.69 3.06
N ILE A 227 -17.17 2.40 3.38
CA ILE A 227 -17.48 1.27 2.48
C ILE A 227 -18.93 1.35 1.99
N LEU A 228 -19.88 1.55 2.90
CA LEU A 228 -21.30 1.68 2.54
C LEU A 228 -21.57 2.92 1.66
N ARG A 229 -20.88 4.04 1.94
CA ARG A 229 -20.98 5.26 1.12
C ARG A 229 -20.45 5.03 -0.29
N PHE A 230 -19.31 4.35 -0.42
CA PHE A 230 -18.75 3.98 -1.72
C PHE A 230 -19.68 3.02 -2.47
N ARG A 231 -20.25 2.03 -1.78
CA ARG A 231 -21.18 1.07 -2.40
C ARG A 231 -22.43 1.72 -2.96
N ARG A 232 -22.97 2.73 -2.27
CA ARG A 232 -24.14 3.50 -2.76
C ARG A 232 -23.85 4.30 -4.03
N ARG A 233 -22.58 4.73 -4.21
CA ARG A 233 -22.14 5.54 -5.35
C ARG A 233 -21.56 4.71 -6.49
N ALA A 234 -21.10 3.51 -6.19
CA ALA A 234 -20.51 2.62 -7.18
C ALA A 234 -21.57 2.11 -8.18
N PRO A 235 -21.21 1.88 -9.43
CA PRO A 235 -22.10 1.26 -10.41
C PRO A 235 -22.53 -0.14 -9.94
N ARG A 236 -23.71 -0.60 -10.36
CA ARG A 236 -24.22 -1.93 -9.99
C ARG A 236 -23.31 -3.06 -10.47
N ARG A 237 -22.67 -2.89 -11.62
CA ARG A 237 -21.62 -3.79 -12.12
C ARG A 237 -20.29 -3.04 -12.05
N MET A 238 -19.37 -3.59 -11.27
CA MET A 238 -18.02 -3.04 -11.18
C MET A 238 -17.29 -3.20 -12.53
N PRO A 239 -16.47 -2.21 -12.93
CA PRO A 239 -15.63 -2.37 -14.10
C PRO A 239 -14.73 -3.60 -13.89
N ARG A 240 -14.75 -4.53 -14.85
CA ARG A 240 -13.78 -5.62 -14.84
C ARG A 240 -12.41 -5.06 -15.23
N PRO A 241 -11.33 -5.47 -14.55
CA PRO A 241 -9.98 -5.16 -15.02
C PRO A 241 -9.87 -5.62 -16.48
N ALA A 242 -9.19 -4.82 -17.31
CA ALA A 242 -8.87 -5.25 -18.67
C ALA A 242 -8.17 -6.60 -18.61
N ALA A 243 -8.57 -7.55 -19.44
CA ALA A 243 -7.86 -8.81 -19.55
C ALA A 243 -6.39 -8.52 -19.86
N LEU A 244 -5.47 -9.25 -19.24
CA LEU A 244 -4.10 -9.29 -19.70
C LEU A 244 -4.18 -9.70 -21.18
N GLY A 245 -3.66 -8.85 -22.06
CA GLY A 245 -3.40 -9.21 -23.46
C GLY A 245 -2.22 -10.18 -23.53
N LEU A 246 -2.30 -11.23 -22.74
CA LEU A 246 -1.45 -12.40 -22.96
C LEU A 246 -2.04 -13.04 -24.20
N ASP A 247 -1.41 -12.86 -25.33
CA ASP A 247 -1.47 -13.84 -26.39
C ASP A 247 -1.15 -15.16 -25.69
N HIS A 248 -2.14 -16.08 -25.66
CA HIS A 248 -1.88 -17.42 -25.14
C HIS A 248 -0.61 -17.91 -25.81
N PRO A 249 0.37 -18.45 -25.08
CA PRO A 249 1.47 -19.14 -25.75
C PRO A 249 0.82 -20.11 -26.72
N PRO A 250 1.33 -20.23 -27.96
CA PRO A 250 0.72 -21.08 -28.99
C PRO A 250 0.46 -22.46 -28.36
N THR A 251 -0.77 -22.90 -28.43
CA THR A 251 -1.13 -24.24 -27.97
C THR A 251 -0.26 -25.23 -28.69
N SER A 252 -0.03 -26.42 -28.14
CA SER A 252 0.77 -27.45 -28.75
C SER A 252 0.27 -27.84 -30.18
N GLU A 253 -0.97 -27.51 -30.51
CA GLU A 253 -1.57 -27.67 -31.84
C GLU A 253 -1.03 -26.64 -32.84
N ASP A 254 -0.79 -25.39 -32.45
CA ASP A 254 -0.22 -24.33 -33.31
C ASP A 254 1.27 -24.58 -33.62
N ALA A 255 1.96 -25.38 -32.81
CA ALA A 255 3.36 -25.73 -33.02
C ALA A 255 3.55 -26.83 -34.09
N HIS A 256 2.55 -27.69 -34.31
CA HIS A 256 2.62 -28.75 -35.33
C HIS A 256 2.36 -28.25 -36.75
N GLU A 257 1.57 -27.17 -36.91
CA GLU A 257 1.25 -26.60 -38.21
C GLU A 257 2.40 -25.83 -38.88
N ARG A 258 3.43 -25.40 -38.07
CA ARG A 258 4.61 -24.66 -38.58
C ARG A 258 5.78 -25.53 -39.01
N VAL A 259 5.68 -26.83 -38.89
CA VAL A 259 6.77 -27.78 -39.29
C VAL A 259 6.49 -28.44 -40.64
N GLU A 260 5.32 -28.20 -41.24
CA GLU A 260 4.94 -28.77 -42.53
C GLU A 260 4.87 -27.79 -43.73
N LEU A 261 5.65 -26.67 -43.67
CA LEU A 261 5.80 -25.75 -44.81
C LEU A 261 7.28 -25.53 -45.13
#